data_bb5229f7e2ffa482e8cb29db57ebb236
#
_entry.id   bb5229f7e2ffa482e8cb29db57ebb236
#
_cell.length_a   1.000
_cell.length_b   1.000
_cell.length_c   1.000
_cell.angle_alpha   90.00
_cell.angle_beta   90.00
_cell.angle_gamma   90.00
#
_symmetry.space_group_name_H-M   'P 1'
#
loop_
_entity.id
_entity.type
_entity.pdbx_description
1 polymer ?
#
loop_
_entity_poly.entity_id
_entity_poly.type
_entity_poly.pdbx_seq_one_letter_code
_entity_poly.pdbx_strand_id
1 'polypeptide(L)'
;MINAKIFYKNDNIIAFVIDNHAMPEDRDFNNDVLLVGEAFDMVCNSVSVLSQSVLIGIDEVLKLNCTYEVADGYLKLDLSDFSEEELEKSQVLLKTFEKSLESVILSLDDMFGNNRRREYIRLLKEEV
;
A
#
# COMPACT_ATOMS: atom_id res chain seq x y z
N MET A 1 3.93 1.29 11.87
CA MET A 1 3.82 2.22 10.73
C MET A 1 3.82 1.46 9.42
N ILE A 2 2.93 1.81 8.54
CA ILE A 2 2.86 1.21 7.21
C ILE A 2 3.76 2.00 6.26
N ASN A 3 4.69 1.31 5.62
CA ASN A 3 5.49 1.87 4.53
C ASN A 3 4.99 1.30 3.21
N ALA A 4 4.47 2.16 2.37
CA ALA A 4 4.03 1.81 1.03
C ALA A 4 5.00 2.41 0.02
N LYS A 5 5.51 1.57 -0.89
CA LYS A 5 6.38 2.00 -1.98
C LYS A 5 5.79 1.57 -3.30
N ILE A 6 5.75 2.49 -4.24
CA ILE A 6 5.27 2.23 -5.60
C ILE A 6 6.41 2.55 -6.56
N PHE A 7 6.71 1.61 -7.44
CA PHE A 7 7.80 1.71 -8.40
C PHE A 7 7.26 1.93 -9.80
N TYR A 8 7.77 2.94 -10.47
CA TYR A 8 7.39 3.32 -11.82
C TYR A 8 8.52 3.05 -12.80
N LYS A 9 8.16 2.65 -14.00
CA LYS A 9 9.04 2.64 -15.15
C LYS A 9 8.31 3.32 -16.31
N ASN A 10 8.84 4.46 -16.75
CA ASN A 10 8.10 5.36 -17.63
C ASN A 10 6.78 5.73 -16.93
N ASP A 11 5.65 5.69 -17.48
CA ASP A 11 4.40 6.04 -16.83
C ASP A 11 3.65 4.83 -16.22
N ASN A 12 4.31 3.66 -16.19
CA ASN A 12 3.68 2.44 -15.72
C ASN A 12 4.16 2.07 -14.32
N ILE A 13 3.23 1.63 -13.48
CA ILE A 13 3.57 1.03 -12.19
C ILE A 13 4.00 -0.42 -12.46
N ILE A 14 5.23 -0.76 -12.06
CA ILE A 14 5.79 -2.10 -12.28
C ILE A 14 5.94 -2.92 -11.02
N ALA A 15 5.81 -2.29 -9.85
CA ALA A 15 5.92 -2.99 -8.58
C ALA A 15 5.35 -2.15 -7.46
N PHE A 16 4.96 -2.81 -6.37
CA PHE A 16 4.73 -2.11 -5.11
C PHE A 16 5.11 -3.02 -3.93
N VAL A 17 5.39 -2.37 -2.80
CA VAL A 17 5.69 -3.04 -1.54
C VAL A 17 4.87 -2.37 -0.44
N ILE A 18 4.15 -3.18 0.33
CA ILE A 18 3.46 -2.74 1.54
C ILE A 18 4.09 -3.47 2.72
N ASP A 19 4.65 -2.70 3.64
CA ASP A 19 5.32 -3.24 4.82
C ASP A 19 4.74 -2.60 6.08
N ASN A 20 4.12 -3.42 6.93
CA ASN A 20 3.48 -3.00 8.18
C ASN A 20 4.37 -3.22 9.40
N HIS A 21 5.61 -3.70 9.20
CA HIS A 21 6.49 -4.07 10.32
C HIS A 21 7.16 -2.89 11.00
N ALA A 22 7.16 -1.72 10.36
CA ALA A 22 7.74 -0.53 10.96
C ALA A 22 6.88 -0.08 12.14
N MET A 23 7.43 -0.11 13.34
CA MET A 23 6.73 0.35 14.54
C MET A 23 6.84 1.88 14.64
N PRO A 24 5.77 2.59 15.08
CA PRO A 24 5.86 4.01 15.37
C PRO A 24 6.96 4.25 16.42
N GLU A 25 7.85 5.20 16.19
CA GLU A 25 8.97 5.46 17.08
C GLU A 25 8.57 6.01 18.44
N ASP A 26 7.45 6.73 18.51
CA ASP A 26 6.95 7.33 19.75
C ASP A 26 5.67 6.62 20.20
N ARG A 27 5.84 5.62 21.05
CA ARG A 27 4.72 5.07 21.82
C ARG A 27 4.57 5.90 23.08
N ASP A 28 3.66 6.84 23.02
CA ASP A 28 3.20 7.50 24.22
C ASP A 28 2.26 6.54 24.96
N PHE A 29 2.64 6.12 26.16
CA PHE A 29 1.88 5.16 26.98
C PHE A 29 0.70 5.81 27.72
N ASN A 30 0.13 6.89 27.17
CA ASN A 30 -1.05 7.55 27.71
C ASN A 30 -2.34 6.85 27.23
N ASN A 31 -3.48 7.25 27.79
CA ASN A 31 -4.80 6.71 27.43
C ASN A 31 -5.13 6.81 25.94
N ASP A 32 -4.45 7.69 25.20
CA ASP A 32 -4.58 7.84 23.76
C ASP A 32 -3.99 6.66 22.97
N VAL A 33 -3.15 5.84 23.61
CA VAL A 33 -2.50 4.69 22.96
C VAL A 33 -3.51 3.67 22.46
N LEU A 34 -4.59 3.42 23.21
CA LEU A 34 -5.63 2.47 22.78
C LEU A 34 -6.37 2.97 21.55
N LEU A 35 -6.72 4.26 21.50
CA LEU A 35 -7.37 4.87 20.34
C LEU A 35 -6.43 4.90 19.14
N VAL A 36 -5.16 5.20 19.37
CA VAL A 36 -4.12 5.17 18.33
C VAL A 36 -3.95 3.76 17.79
N GLY A 37 -3.93 2.74 18.66
CA GLY A 37 -3.84 1.34 18.28
C GLY A 37 -5.02 0.88 17.43
N GLU A 38 -6.25 1.20 17.81
CA GLU A 38 -7.44 0.87 17.04
C GLU A 38 -7.43 1.54 15.66
N ALA A 39 -7.07 2.83 15.61
CA ALA A 39 -6.96 3.56 14.35
C ALA A 39 -5.87 2.95 13.46
N PHE A 40 -4.74 2.56 14.04
CA PHE A 40 -3.66 1.90 13.31
C PHE A 40 -4.14 0.55 12.74
N ASP A 41 -4.84 -0.25 13.53
CA ASP A 41 -5.37 -1.54 13.08
C ASP A 41 -6.37 -1.36 11.92
N MET A 42 -7.23 -0.35 11.97
CA MET A 42 -8.15 -0.02 10.88
C MET A 42 -7.41 0.37 9.61
N VAL A 43 -6.38 1.19 9.73
CA VAL A 43 -5.55 1.60 8.58
C VAL A 43 -4.83 0.39 7.99
N CYS A 44 -4.22 -0.45 8.83
CA CYS A 44 -3.54 -1.68 8.38
C CYS A 44 -4.49 -2.58 7.63
N ASN A 45 -5.70 -2.78 8.17
CA ASN A 45 -6.71 -3.62 7.53
C ASN A 45 -7.15 -3.05 6.18
N SER A 46 -7.39 -1.74 6.11
CA SER A 46 -7.79 -1.07 4.87
C SER A 46 -6.72 -1.21 3.78
N VAL A 47 -5.47 -0.94 4.12
CA VAL A 47 -4.34 -1.05 3.20
C VAL A 47 -4.13 -2.50 2.77
N SER A 48 -4.27 -3.44 3.70
CA SER A 48 -4.15 -4.87 3.41
C SER A 48 -5.21 -5.33 2.42
N VAL A 49 -6.46 -4.94 2.62
CA VAL A 49 -7.56 -5.28 1.70
C VAL A 49 -7.32 -4.67 0.32
N LEU A 50 -6.92 -3.41 0.25
CA LEU A 50 -6.64 -2.75 -1.03
C LEU A 50 -5.51 -3.44 -1.80
N SER A 51 -4.41 -3.76 -1.12
CA SER A 51 -3.25 -4.39 -1.77
C SER A 51 -3.56 -5.83 -2.22
N GLN A 52 -4.26 -6.59 -1.41
CA GLN A 52 -4.68 -7.95 -1.76
C GLN A 52 -5.68 -7.93 -2.92
N SER A 53 -6.54 -6.91 -2.99
CA SER A 53 -7.48 -6.73 -4.08
C SER A 53 -6.78 -6.59 -5.43
N VAL A 54 -5.64 -5.90 -5.47
CA VAL A 54 -4.84 -5.78 -6.70
C VAL A 54 -4.29 -7.14 -7.11
N LEU A 55 -3.73 -7.90 -6.16
CA LEU A 55 -3.22 -9.24 -6.43
C LEU A 55 -4.33 -10.16 -6.97
N ILE A 56 -5.49 -10.14 -6.33
CA ILE A 56 -6.66 -10.91 -6.79
C ILE A 56 -7.05 -10.50 -8.21
N GLY A 57 -7.08 -9.20 -8.49
CA GLY A 57 -7.42 -8.68 -9.80
C GLY A 57 -6.47 -9.18 -10.89
N ILE A 58 -5.18 -9.20 -10.62
CA ILE A 58 -4.18 -9.67 -11.59
C ILE A 58 -4.26 -11.18 -11.75
N ASP A 59 -4.28 -11.92 -10.65
CA ASP A 59 -4.20 -13.37 -10.65
C ASP A 59 -5.52 -14.03 -11.06
N GLU A 60 -6.63 -13.62 -10.47
CA GLU A 60 -7.92 -14.29 -10.65
C GLU A 60 -8.81 -13.68 -11.72
N VAL A 61 -8.77 -12.35 -11.91
CA VAL A 61 -9.63 -11.66 -12.88
C VAL A 61 -8.94 -11.56 -14.23
N LEU A 62 -7.73 -11.03 -14.28
CA LEU A 62 -6.96 -10.95 -15.51
C LEU A 62 -6.29 -12.27 -15.89
N LYS A 63 -6.15 -13.17 -14.93
CA LYS A 63 -5.51 -14.50 -15.08
C LYS A 63 -4.09 -14.38 -15.61
N LEU A 64 -3.34 -13.41 -15.08
CA LEU A 64 -1.94 -13.20 -15.39
C LEU A 64 -1.08 -13.68 -14.23
N ASN A 65 0.02 -14.35 -14.54
CA ASN A 65 0.96 -14.82 -13.52
C ASN A 65 1.92 -13.70 -13.14
N CYS A 66 1.85 -13.22 -11.91
CA CYS A 66 2.76 -12.22 -11.40
C CYS A 66 3.63 -12.80 -10.29
N THR A 67 4.80 -12.22 -10.10
CA THR A 67 5.68 -12.56 -8.99
C THR A 67 5.23 -11.77 -7.77
N TYR A 68 4.98 -12.48 -6.67
CA TYR A 68 4.58 -11.82 -5.43
C TYR A 68 5.09 -12.57 -4.20
N GLU A 69 5.23 -11.83 -3.11
CA GLU A 69 5.54 -12.36 -1.79
C GLU A 69 4.49 -11.88 -0.81
N VAL A 70 3.90 -12.78 -0.04
CA VAL A 70 2.95 -12.46 1.02
C VAL A 70 3.43 -13.08 2.32
N ALA A 71 3.53 -12.26 3.34
CA ALA A 71 3.82 -12.70 4.70
C ALA A 71 2.97 -11.86 5.66
N ASP A 72 3.02 -12.18 6.94
CA ASP A 72 2.29 -11.40 7.93
C ASP A 72 2.79 -9.95 7.94
N GLY A 73 1.89 -9.01 7.63
CA GLY A 73 2.22 -7.58 7.56
C GLY A 73 3.09 -7.17 6.38
N TYR A 74 3.19 -8.01 5.34
CA TYR A 74 4.05 -7.74 4.18
C TYR A 74 3.43 -8.25 2.90
N LEU A 75 3.41 -7.41 1.87
CA LEU A 75 3.02 -7.79 0.52
C LEU A 75 3.91 -7.07 -0.48
N LYS A 76 4.54 -7.83 -1.35
CA LYS A 76 5.31 -7.31 -2.49
C LYS A 76 4.76 -7.90 -3.78
N LEU A 77 4.50 -7.03 -4.74
CA LEU A 77 4.06 -7.40 -6.08
C LEU A 77 5.07 -6.87 -7.08
N ASP A 78 5.53 -7.73 -7.98
CA ASP A 78 6.53 -7.38 -8.99
C ASP A 78 6.05 -7.80 -10.38
N LEU A 79 5.89 -6.83 -11.27
CA LEU A 79 5.44 -7.02 -12.64
C LEU A 79 6.55 -6.80 -13.67
N SER A 80 7.82 -6.80 -13.24
CA SER A 80 8.96 -6.54 -14.14
C SER A 80 9.08 -7.56 -15.28
N ASP A 81 8.53 -8.77 -15.09
CA ASP A 81 8.52 -9.83 -16.10
C ASP A 81 7.32 -9.78 -17.04
N PHE A 82 6.41 -8.83 -16.85
CA PHE A 82 5.24 -8.69 -17.70
C PHE A 82 5.62 -8.14 -19.07
N SER A 83 4.93 -8.63 -20.12
CA SER A 83 4.97 -8.02 -21.44
C SER A 83 4.31 -6.63 -21.39
N GLU A 84 4.54 -5.81 -22.42
CA GLU A 84 3.89 -4.50 -22.51
C GLU A 84 2.37 -4.62 -22.48
N GLU A 85 1.81 -5.61 -23.14
CA GLU A 85 0.37 -5.85 -23.17
C GLU A 85 -0.16 -6.24 -21.80
N GLU A 86 0.52 -7.15 -21.11
CA GLU A 86 0.13 -7.57 -19.75
C GLU A 86 0.25 -6.42 -18.76
N LEU A 87 1.30 -5.63 -18.87
CA LEU A 87 1.52 -4.47 -18.03
C LEU A 87 0.43 -3.42 -18.25
N GLU A 88 0.05 -3.16 -19.49
CA GLU A 88 -1.02 -2.23 -19.83
C GLU A 88 -2.36 -2.66 -19.22
N LYS A 89 -2.70 -3.94 -19.33
CA LYS A 89 -3.92 -4.49 -18.76
C LYS A 89 -4.00 -4.33 -17.24
N SER A 90 -2.88 -4.42 -16.56
CA SER A 90 -2.81 -4.34 -15.11
C SER A 90 -2.77 -2.91 -14.57
N GLN A 91 -2.50 -1.90 -15.40
CA GLN A 91 -2.33 -0.51 -14.94
C GLN A 91 -3.59 0.08 -14.32
N VAL A 92 -4.78 -0.27 -14.78
CA VAL A 92 -6.03 0.21 -14.18
C VAL A 92 -6.08 -0.19 -12.70
N LEU A 93 -5.75 -1.44 -12.40
CA LEU A 93 -5.72 -1.94 -11.02
C LEU A 93 -4.67 -1.22 -10.18
N LEU A 94 -3.47 -1.08 -10.72
CA LEU A 94 -2.34 -0.49 -10.00
C LEU A 94 -2.52 1.01 -9.77
N LYS A 95 -2.98 1.73 -10.77
CA LYS A 95 -3.22 3.18 -10.63
C LYS A 95 -4.42 3.47 -9.75
N THR A 96 -5.44 2.61 -9.77
CA THR A 96 -6.57 2.70 -8.84
C THR A 96 -6.08 2.47 -7.40
N PHE A 97 -5.21 1.50 -7.20
CA PHE A 97 -4.60 1.24 -5.90
C PHE A 97 -3.83 2.45 -5.39
N GLU A 98 -3.00 3.05 -6.23
CA GLU A 98 -2.25 4.26 -5.87
C GLU A 98 -3.19 5.39 -5.43
N LYS A 99 -4.22 5.65 -6.22
CA LYS A 99 -5.21 6.70 -5.91
C LYS A 99 -5.99 6.38 -4.64
N SER A 100 -6.28 5.11 -4.41
CA SER A 100 -6.95 4.66 -3.18
C SER A 100 -6.07 4.89 -1.95
N LEU A 101 -4.77 4.60 -2.03
CA LEU A 101 -3.82 4.91 -0.96
C LEU A 101 -3.74 6.41 -0.69
N GLU A 102 -3.66 7.22 -1.74
CA GLU A 102 -3.66 8.68 -1.59
C GLU A 102 -4.93 9.16 -0.90
N SER A 103 -6.07 8.58 -1.23
CA SER A 103 -7.36 8.91 -0.59
C SER A 103 -7.37 8.56 0.90
N VAL A 104 -6.83 7.41 1.27
CA VAL A 104 -6.67 7.01 2.69
C VAL A 104 -5.79 8.02 3.41
N ILE A 105 -4.67 8.40 2.82
CA ILE A 105 -3.74 9.37 3.40
C ILE A 105 -4.41 10.73 3.62
N LEU A 106 -5.16 11.22 2.63
CA LEU A 106 -5.88 12.48 2.75
C LEU A 106 -6.92 12.44 3.88
N SER A 107 -7.64 11.34 4.00
CA SER A 107 -8.62 11.16 5.08
C SER A 107 -7.95 11.19 6.45
N LEU A 108 -6.78 10.56 6.59
CA LEU A 108 -6.02 10.56 7.82
C LEU A 108 -5.43 11.93 8.14
N ASP A 109 -4.97 12.67 7.11
CA ASP A 109 -4.50 14.04 7.28
C ASP A 109 -5.60 14.96 7.80
N ASP A 110 -6.82 14.81 7.29
CA ASP A 110 -7.98 15.57 7.74
C ASP A 110 -8.38 15.22 9.18
N MET A 111 -8.27 13.95 9.57
CA MET A 111 -8.65 13.49 10.91
C MET A 111 -7.60 13.81 11.97
N PHE A 112 -6.31 13.65 11.66
CA PHE A 112 -5.23 13.67 12.64
C PHE A 112 -4.15 14.71 12.37
N GLY A 113 -4.13 15.33 11.20
CA GLY A 113 -3.05 16.21 10.75
C GLY A 113 -1.88 15.42 10.15
N ASN A 114 -1.05 16.12 9.37
CA ASN A 114 0.03 15.50 8.59
C ASN A 114 1.08 14.77 9.45
N ASN A 115 1.45 15.36 10.59
CA ASN A 115 2.49 14.77 11.44
C ASN A 115 2.03 13.44 12.03
N ARG A 116 0.79 13.39 12.50
CA ARG A 116 0.24 12.18 13.13
C ARG A 116 -0.05 11.11 12.07
N ARG A 117 -0.54 11.50 10.90
CA ARG A 117 -0.75 10.58 9.79
C ARG A 117 0.55 9.86 9.40
N ARG A 118 1.68 10.54 9.40
CA ARG A 118 2.99 9.95 9.07
C ARG A 118 3.42 8.86 10.04
N GLU A 119 2.85 8.84 11.23
CA GLU A 119 3.07 7.75 12.18
C GLU A 119 2.31 6.48 11.79
N TYR A 120 1.22 6.60 11.02
CA TYR A 120 0.40 5.48 10.57
C TYR A 120 0.84 4.94 9.22
N ILE A 121 1.04 5.82 8.25
CA ILE A 121 1.31 5.43 6.86
C ILE A 121 2.18 6.46 6.15
N ARG A 122 3.13 5.96 5.36
CA ARG A 122 3.94 6.75 4.43
C ARG A 122 3.90 6.11 3.06
N LEU A 123 3.79 6.94 2.04
CA LEU A 123 3.79 6.52 0.65
C LEU A 123 4.99 7.15 -0.06
N LEU A 124 5.83 6.30 -0.65
CA LEU A 124 6.96 6.70 -1.49
C LEU A 124 6.72 6.22 -2.90
N LYS A 125 7.04 7.07 -3.87
CA LYS A 125 7.00 6.72 -5.30
C LYS A 125 8.42 6.85 -5.84
N GLU A 126 8.91 5.78 -6.47
CA GLU A 126 10.25 5.74 -7.00
C GLU A 126 10.23 5.41 -8.50
N GLU A 127 11.02 6.15 -9.27
CA GLU A 127 11.26 5.85 -10.69
C GLU A 127 12.41 4.86 -10.80
N VAL A 128 12.22 3.84 -11.58
CA VAL A 128 13.22 2.78 -11.77
C VAL A 128 14.01 2.97 -13.07
#